data_400ffc917cd68b25f1868f5067f6f80a
#
_entry.id   400ffc917cd68b25f1868f5067f6f80a
#
_cell.length_a   1.000
_cell.length_b   1.000
_cell.length_c   1.000
_cell.angle_alpha   90.00
_cell.angle_beta   90.00
_cell.angle_gamma   90.00
#
_symmetry.space_group_name_H-M   'P 1'
#
loop_
_entity.id
_entity.type
_entity.pdbx_description
1 polymer ?
#
loop_
_entity_poly.entity_id
_entity_poly.type
_entity_poly.pdbx_seq_one_letter_code
_entity_poly.pdbx_strand_id
1 'polypeptide(L)'
;MIKKLRMKLIIASMISLLAVLLIIEGIAGALNYNRIVAEADQTLEILEENNGKFPDVPPPEKPSEKKKEVRMSSELPYESRYFSVLLDSEWEVLTTDTGKIARIDTSDAVEYAKKVLKSGKERGFLEGYRYVVVNSDSEVRVIFLDCSRNLSTFQNFIVTAVVVSTAGLLAVLILMIFLSARIVKPFSENYEKQKRFITDAGHELKTPLTIIDADAEVLEMDFGENEWLSDIQSQTRRLADLTNNLILLSRMEEERTKELMVDFPLSDIAEETVGTFQALAKTQNKVLESNITPMIAMKGDEKAIRRLITILLDNAVKYAKENGRISVTLEKQKKRIRLSVFNTTEQISQEHMEHLFDRFYRTDRSRNSETGGYGLGLSIAAATVEAHRGKITATTEDEKSLLITVIFPIS
;
A
#
# COMPACT_ATOMS: atom_id res chain seq x y z
N MET A 1 -13.30 -4.99 -7.76
CA MET A 1 -12.40 -3.88 -7.41
C MET A 1 -12.70 -3.31 -6.02
N ILE A 2 -13.90 -2.87 -5.72
CA ILE A 2 -14.34 -2.22 -4.47
C ILE A 2 -14.05 -3.07 -3.21
N LYS A 3 -14.34 -4.38 -3.21
CA LYS A 3 -14.02 -5.28 -2.07
C LYS A 3 -12.53 -5.33 -1.74
N LYS A 4 -11.65 -5.33 -2.76
CA LYS A 4 -10.18 -5.32 -2.56
C LYS A 4 -9.69 -3.99 -2.01
N LEU A 5 -10.24 -2.87 -2.49
CA LEU A 5 -9.91 -1.53 -1.99
C LEU A 5 -10.32 -1.37 -0.52
N ARG A 6 -11.54 -1.78 -0.18
CA ARG A 6 -12.05 -1.80 1.19
C ARG A 6 -11.14 -2.60 2.13
N MET A 7 -10.74 -3.81 1.73
CA MET A 7 -9.84 -4.65 2.53
C MET A 7 -8.48 -3.99 2.74
N LYS A 8 -7.89 -3.41 1.68
CA LYS A 8 -6.60 -2.70 1.79
C LYS A 8 -6.69 -1.52 2.75
N LEU A 9 -7.78 -0.77 2.72
CA LEU A 9 -7.98 0.40 3.58
C LEU A 9 -8.13 -0.01 5.04
N ILE A 10 -8.91 -1.06 5.35
CA ILE A 10 -9.04 -1.60 6.71
C ILE A 10 -7.68 -2.09 7.22
N ILE A 11 -6.95 -2.87 6.43
CA ILE A 11 -5.64 -3.39 6.84
C ILE A 11 -4.65 -2.25 7.09
N ALA A 12 -4.56 -1.27 6.19
CA ALA A 12 -3.65 -0.14 6.35
C ALA A 12 -3.97 0.68 7.62
N SER A 13 -5.25 0.96 7.89
CA SER A 13 -5.67 1.68 9.08
C SER A 13 -5.37 0.88 10.36
N MET A 14 -5.59 -0.44 10.36
CA MET A 14 -5.30 -1.30 11.53
C MET A 14 -3.81 -1.40 11.81
N ILE A 15 -2.97 -1.51 10.77
CA ILE A 15 -1.50 -1.53 10.92
C ILE A 15 -1.01 -0.19 11.49
N SER A 16 -1.53 0.93 10.97
CA SER A 16 -1.17 2.26 11.48
C SER A 16 -1.53 2.45 12.94
N LEU A 17 -2.76 2.03 13.33
CA LEU A 17 -3.21 2.13 14.71
C LEU A 17 -2.40 1.24 15.65
N LEU A 18 -2.10 0.00 15.23
CA LEU A 18 -1.25 -0.92 15.99
C LEU A 18 0.15 -0.33 16.21
N ALA A 19 0.76 0.24 15.17
CA ALA A 19 2.07 0.85 15.28
C ALA A 19 2.10 2.01 16.29
N VAL A 20 1.09 2.88 16.26
CA VAL A 20 0.97 4.00 17.20
C VAL A 20 0.81 3.49 18.64
N LEU A 21 -0.04 2.47 18.87
CA LEU A 21 -0.24 1.90 20.21
C LEU A 21 1.06 1.27 20.75
N LEU A 22 1.79 0.50 19.92
CA LEU A 22 3.07 -0.08 20.34
C LEU A 22 4.11 0.98 20.71
N ILE A 23 4.16 2.10 19.99
CA ILE A 23 5.06 3.21 20.33
C ILE A 23 4.66 3.83 21.66
N ILE A 24 3.38 4.11 21.87
CA ILE A 24 2.89 4.73 23.12
C ILE A 24 3.16 3.80 24.31
N GLU A 25 2.80 2.52 24.21
CA GLU A 25 3.03 1.53 25.27
C GLU A 25 4.52 1.31 25.55
N GLY A 26 5.35 1.25 24.50
CA GLY A 26 6.80 1.12 24.64
C GLY A 26 7.42 2.31 25.37
N ILE A 27 7.04 3.54 24.99
CA ILE A 27 7.52 4.77 25.66
C ILE A 27 7.03 4.82 27.11
N ALA A 28 5.72 4.60 27.36
CA ALA A 28 5.14 4.63 28.69
C ALA A 28 5.74 3.54 29.60
N GLY A 29 5.97 2.34 29.06
CA GLY A 29 6.63 1.25 29.77
C GLY A 29 8.10 1.59 30.11
N ALA A 30 8.86 2.11 29.17
CA ALA A 30 10.25 2.51 29.40
C ALA A 30 10.37 3.63 30.44
N LEU A 31 9.52 4.64 30.36
CA LEU A 31 9.50 5.76 31.32
C LEU A 31 9.15 5.25 32.72
N ASN A 32 8.15 4.40 32.86
CA ASN A 32 7.74 3.84 34.15
C ASN A 32 8.82 2.95 34.77
N TYR A 33 9.43 2.07 33.94
CA TYR A 33 10.53 1.23 34.40
C TYR A 33 11.76 2.07 34.84
N ASN A 34 12.15 3.07 34.05
CA ASN A 34 13.27 3.96 34.40
C ASN A 34 12.99 4.74 35.69
N ARG A 35 11.74 5.11 35.93
CA ARG A 35 11.35 5.76 37.20
C ARG A 35 11.54 4.81 38.39
N ILE A 36 11.09 3.56 38.28
CA ILE A 36 11.28 2.56 39.32
C ILE A 36 12.77 2.35 39.63
N VAL A 37 13.58 2.25 38.59
CA VAL A 37 15.05 2.12 38.74
C VAL A 37 15.65 3.34 39.43
N ALA A 38 15.27 4.55 39.01
CA ALA A 38 15.79 5.79 39.58
C ALA A 38 15.39 5.98 41.05
N GLU A 39 14.13 5.69 41.42
CA GLU A 39 13.65 5.75 42.82
C GLU A 39 14.38 4.71 43.70
N ALA A 40 14.61 3.51 43.18
CA ALA A 40 15.35 2.47 43.90
C ALA A 40 16.83 2.83 44.06
N ASP A 41 17.49 3.34 43.02
CA ASP A 41 18.89 3.76 43.07
C ASP A 41 19.08 4.93 44.03
N GLN A 42 18.17 5.88 44.06
CA GLN A 42 18.17 7.00 44.99
C GLN A 42 18.04 6.53 46.46
N THR A 43 17.20 5.52 46.72
CA THR A 43 17.08 4.93 48.06
C THR A 43 18.31 4.18 48.44
N LEU A 44 18.94 3.41 47.53
CA LEU A 44 20.17 2.68 47.75
C LEU A 44 21.34 3.63 48.00
N GLU A 45 21.42 4.81 47.36
CA GLU A 45 22.45 5.80 47.60
C GLU A 45 22.44 6.34 49.05
N ILE A 46 21.22 6.56 49.60
CA ILE A 46 21.07 6.95 51.02
C ILE A 46 21.57 5.81 51.95
N LEU A 47 21.26 4.57 51.65
CA LEU A 47 21.71 3.43 52.40
C LEU A 47 23.21 3.20 52.26
N GLU A 48 23.78 3.42 51.08
CA GLU A 48 25.23 3.33 50.80
C GLU A 48 26.02 4.34 51.64
N GLU A 49 25.61 5.61 51.65
CA GLU A 49 26.22 6.71 52.45
C GLU A 49 26.15 6.49 53.96
N ASN A 50 25.15 5.70 54.45
CA ASN A 50 24.91 5.47 55.87
C ASN A 50 25.16 4.03 56.31
N ASN A 51 26.15 3.39 55.71
CA ASN A 51 26.60 2.01 56.10
C ASN A 51 25.51 0.95 56.06
N GLY A 52 24.58 1.03 55.12
CA GLY A 52 23.50 0.05 54.91
C GLY A 52 22.29 0.26 55.81
N LYS A 53 22.16 1.44 56.47
CA LYS A 53 21.02 1.82 57.31
C LYS A 53 20.51 3.20 56.95
N PHE A 54 19.27 3.50 57.25
CA PHE A 54 18.81 4.89 57.20
C PHE A 54 19.36 5.68 58.39
N PRO A 55 19.64 6.97 58.23
CA PRO A 55 20.02 7.84 59.35
C PRO A 55 18.91 7.91 60.40
N ASP A 56 19.28 7.90 61.70
CA ASP A 56 18.35 7.94 62.83
C ASP A 56 17.58 9.28 62.93
N VAL A 57 18.07 10.35 62.28
CA VAL A 57 17.41 11.67 62.28
C VAL A 57 17.29 12.11 60.84
N PRO A 58 16.07 12.44 60.38
CA PRO A 58 15.91 13.05 59.04
C PRO A 58 16.69 14.35 59.01
N PRO A 59 17.40 14.67 57.91
CA PRO A 59 18.16 15.89 57.81
C PRO A 59 17.26 17.12 58.03
N PRO A 60 17.70 18.15 58.79
CA PRO A 60 16.86 19.31 59.08
C PRO A 60 16.41 20.03 57.83
N GLU A 61 15.13 20.39 57.76
CA GLU A 61 14.51 21.15 56.69
C GLU A 61 15.09 22.60 56.65
N LYS A 62 16.29 22.80 56.14
CA LYS A 62 16.77 24.13 55.76
C LYS A 62 16.84 24.27 54.26
N PRO A 63 16.22 25.30 53.67
CA PRO A 63 16.34 25.55 52.26
C PRO A 63 17.76 26.06 51.94
N SER A 64 18.59 25.19 51.39
CA SER A 64 19.90 25.54 50.82
C SER A 64 19.77 25.59 49.29
N GLU A 65 20.04 26.75 48.74
CA GLU A 65 19.79 27.08 47.30
C GLU A 65 20.77 26.51 46.30
N LYS A 66 21.62 25.54 46.64
CA LYS A 66 22.64 25.05 45.67
C LYS A 66 23.11 23.62 45.87
N LYS A 67 22.20 22.65 45.78
CA LYS A 67 22.45 21.27 45.33
C LYS A 67 21.09 20.60 45.24
N LYS A 68 20.83 19.75 44.21
CA LYS A 68 19.73 18.81 44.21
C LYS A 68 20.00 17.75 45.30
N GLU A 69 19.90 18.16 46.57
CA GLU A 69 19.87 17.21 47.69
C GLU A 69 18.58 16.42 47.54
N VAL A 70 18.74 15.11 47.45
CA VAL A 70 17.69 14.13 47.49
C VAL A 70 16.90 14.36 48.77
N ARG A 71 15.72 15.00 48.69
CA ARG A 71 14.83 15.21 49.82
C ARG A 71 14.32 13.85 50.25
N MET A 72 14.92 13.28 51.29
CA MET A 72 14.45 12.06 51.93
C MET A 72 13.09 12.36 52.59
N SER A 73 12.01 11.66 52.12
CA SER A 73 10.74 11.69 52.86
C SER A 73 10.95 11.09 54.27
N SER A 74 10.36 11.70 55.29
CA SER A 74 10.38 11.18 56.67
C SER A 74 9.78 9.74 56.77
N GLU A 75 8.94 9.36 55.83
CA GLU A 75 8.30 8.05 55.79
C GLU A 75 9.18 6.99 55.07
N LEU A 76 10.18 7.40 54.27
CA LEU A 76 10.99 6.49 53.44
C LEU A 76 11.63 5.36 54.28
N PRO A 77 12.21 5.57 55.51
CA PRO A 77 12.80 4.56 56.31
C PRO A 77 11.79 3.51 56.85
N TYR A 78 10.52 3.87 56.94
CA TYR A 78 9.44 3.01 57.41
C TYR A 78 8.76 2.23 56.27
N GLU A 79 8.75 2.77 55.07
CA GLU A 79 8.18 2.16 53.88
C GLU A 79 9.15 1.23 53.16
N SER A 80 10.47 1.46 53.31
CA SER A 80 11.51 0.73 52.60
C SER A 80 11.81 -0.61 53.30
N ARG A 81 11.74 -1.67 52.52
CA ARG A 81 12.18 -3.01 52.95
C ARG A 81 13.52 -3.29 52.30
N TYR A 82 14.53 -3.48 53.15
CA TYR A 82 15.90 -3.72 52.70
C TYR A 82 16.63 -4.67 53.62
N PHE A 83 17.75 -5.22 53.14
CA PHE A 83 18.69 -5.96 53.93
C PHE A 83 20.11 -5.72 53.41
N SER A 84 21.09 -5.96 54.25
CA SER A 84 22.48 -5.84 53.86
C SER A 84 23.33 -6.94 54.42
N VAL A 85 24.37 -7.30 53.67
CA VAL A 85 25.37 -8.30 54.06
C VAL A 85 26.75 -7.67 53.93
N LEU A 86 27.53 -7.75 55.02
CA LEU A 86 28.91 -7.32 55.06
C LEU A 86 29.80 -8.58 55.01
N LEU A 87 30.75 -8.61 54.11
CA LEU A 87 31.66 -9.69 53.89
C LEU A 87 33.11 -9.16 53.95
N ASP A 88 34.05 -10.02 54.25
CA ASP A 88 35.48 -9.71 54.15
C ASP A 88 36.01 -9.90 52.71
N SER A 89 37.31 -9.69 52.51
CA SER A 89 38.00 -9.88 51.23
C SER A 89 37.98 -11.31 50.69
N GLU A 90 37.72 -12.31 51.53
CA GLU A 90 37.59 -13.72 51.16
C GLU A 90 36.16 -14.17 51.00
N TRP A 91 35.19 -13.23 51.08
CA TRP A 91 33.73 -13.44 51.00
C TRP A 91 33.17 -14.23 52.19
N GLU A 92 33.84 -14.22 53.33
CA GLU A 92 33.30 -14.70 54.59
C GLU A 92 32.40 -13.64 55.25
N VAL A 93 31.31 -14.09 55.86
CA VAL A 93 30.27 -13.18 56.37
C VAL A 93 30.71 -12.59 57.70
N LEU A 94 30.80 -11.25 57.72
CA LEU A 94 31.08 -10.49 58.94
C LEU A 94 29.78 -10.13 59.68
N THR A 95 28.80 -9.61 58.95
CA THR A 95 27.52 -9.18 59.56
C THR A 95 26.41 -9.24 58.52
N THR A 96 25.21 -9.62 58.97
CA THR A 96 24.00 -9.60 58.16
C THR A 96 22.91 -8.79 58.90
N ASP A 97 22.31 -7.83 58.24
CA ASP A 97 21.17 -7.04 58.76
C ASP A 97 19.92 -7.35 57.92
N THR A 98 18.98 -8.11 58.49
CA THR A 98 17.69 -8.48 57.90
C THR A 98 16.52 -7.90 58.68
N GLY A 99 16.74 -6.99 59.63
CA GLY A 99 15.73 -6.47 60.57
C GLY A 99 14.60 -5.67 59.91
N LYS A 100 14.77 -5.27 58.67
CA LYS A 100 13.77 -4.49 57.92
C LYS A 100 12.99 -5.29 56.85
N ILE A 101 13.22 -6.63 56.82
CA ILE A 101 12.53 -7.50 55.86
C ILE A 101 12.22 -8.85 56.52
N ALA A 102 10.93 -9.22 56.49
CA ALA A 102 10.49 -10.49 57.14
C ALA A 102 10.61 -11.72 56.19
N ARG A 103 10.78 -11.52 54.90
CA ARG A 103 10.77 -12.60 53.91
C ARG A 103 12.14 -13.26 53.71
N ILE A 104 13.20 -12.62 54.10
CA ILE A 104 14.58 -13.06 53.92
C ILE A 104 15.17 -13.40 55.25
N ASP A 105 15.65 -14.64 55.42
CA ASP A 105 16.47 -15.03 56.56
C ASP A 105 17.95 -14.72 56.33
N THR A 106 18.80 -14.96 57.36
CA THR A 106 20.23 -14.70 57.28
C THR A 106 20.91 -15.58 56.21
N SER A 107 20.46 -16.82 56.04
CA SER A 107 21.05 -17.75 55.08
C SER A 107 20.73 -17.34 53.63
N ASP A 108 19.50 -16.94 53.37
CA ASP A 108 19.08 -16.42 52.07
C ASP A 108 19.81 -15.13 51.70
N ALA A 109 19.95 -14.20 52.66
CA ALA A 109 20.65 -12.94 52.44
C ALA A 109 22.11 -13.16 52.01
N VAL A 110 22.78 -14.11 52.65
CA VAL A 110 24.18 -14.50 52.32
C VAL A 110 24.25 -15.12 50.93
N GLU A 111 23.33 -16.01 50.60
CA GLU A 111 23.26 -16.61 49.26
C GLU A 111 23.06 -15.57 48.17
N TYR A 112 22.16 -14.61 48.36
CA TYR A 112 21.95 -13.49 47.44
C TYR A 112 23.22 -12.63 47.28
N ALA A 113 23.89 -12.29 48.39
CA ALA A 113 25.15 -11.55 48.36
C ALA A 113 26.22 -12.26 47.56
N LYS A 114 26.42 -13.56 47.80
CA LYS A 114 27.39 -14.39 47.03
C LYS A 114 27.04 -14.52 45.57
N LYS A 115 25.72 -14.59 45.19
CA LYS A 115 25.26 -14.56 43.78
C LYS A 115 25.61 -13.25 43.11
N VAL A 116 25.38 -12.13 43.79
CA VAL A 116 25.69 -10.78 43.25
C VAL A 116 27.19 -10.63 43.03
N LEU A 117 28.04 -10.96 44.01
CA LEU A 117 29.50 -10.86 43.90
C LEU A 117 30.05 -11.71 42.77
N LYS A 118 29.53 -12.93 42.57
CA LYS A 118 29.90 -13.79 41.43
C LYS A 118 29.53 -13.18 40.07
N SER A 119 28.49 -12.32 40.02
CA SER A 119 28.09 -11.66 38.77
C SER A 119 29.03 -10.54 38.31
N GLY A 120 29.88 -10.02 39.23
CA GLY A 120 30.83 -8.94 38.98
C GLY A 120 30.18 -7.57 38.69
N LYS A 121 28.87 -7.42 38.91
CA LYS A 121 28.15 -6.16 38.65
C LYS A 121 27.98 -5.38 39.96
N GLU A 122 28.32 -4.10 39.94
CA GLU A 122 28.18 -3.23 41.10
C GLU A 122 26.73 -2.87 41.43
N ARG A 123 25.86 -2.78 40.43
CA ARG A 123 24.42 -2.47 40.61
C ARG A 123 23.59 -3.34 39.67
N GLY A 124 22.39 -3.74 40.08
CA GLY A 124 21.52 -4.57 39.26
C GLY A 124 20.22 -4.96 39.96
N PHE A 125 19.49 -5.88 39.32
CA PHE A 125 18.37 -6.56 39.93
C PHE A 125 18.65 -8.04 40.11
N LEU A 126 18.23 -8.59 41.24
CA LEU A 126 18.22 -10.03 41.52
C LEU A 126 16.89 -10.40 42.16
N GLU A 127 16.09 -11.24 41.50
CA GLU A 127 14.82 -11.79 42.02
C GLU A 127 13.84 -10.76 42.63
N GLY A 128 13.76 -9.53 42.02
CA GLY A 128 12.90 -8.45 42.53
C GLY A 128 13.57 -7.48 43.48
N TYR A 129 14.81 -7.74 43.87
CA TYR A 129 15.64 -6.86 44.69
C TYR A 129 16.56 -6.01 43.81
N ARG A 130 16.56 -4.69 44.00
CA ARG A 130 17.60 -3.81 43.49
C ARG A 130 18.77 -3.82 44.41
N TYR A 131 20.01 -4.00 43.94
CA TYR A 131 21.18 -4.10 44.78
C TYR A 131 22.28 -3.13 44.39
N VAL A 132 23.13 -2.81 45.37
CA VAL A 132 24.39 -2.10 45.18
C VAL A 132 25.50 -2.82 45.96
N VAL A 133 26.69 -2.90 45.34
CA VAL A 133 27.89 -3.42 45.96
C VAL A 133 28.79 -2.25 46.29
N VAL A 134 29.14 -2.11 47.60
CA VAL A 134 29.98 -1.07 48.14
C VAL A 134 31.30 -1.72 48.57
N ASN A 135 32.36 -1.38 47.89
CA ASN A 135 33.70 -1.89 48.19
C ASN A 135 34.46 -0.91 49.09
N SER A 136 34.97 -1.38 50.20
CA SER A 136 35.95 -0.69 51.09
C SER A 136 37.27 -1.45 51.08
N ASP A 137 38.33 -0.85 51.64
CA ASP A 137 39.68 -1.38 51.57
C ASP A 137 39.84 -2.83 52.04
N SER A 138 38.99 -3.29 52.97
CA SER A 138 39.05 -4.66 53.53
C SER A 138 37.71 -5.40 53.60
N GLU A 139 36.63 -4.72 53.19
CA GLU A 139 35.27 -5.24 53.36
C GLU A 139 34.41 -4.95 52.15
N VAL A 140 33.47 -5.83 51.85
CA VAL A 140 32.47 -5.67 50.78
C VAL A 140 31.09 -5.70 51.40
N ARG A 141 30.33 -4.63 51.18
CA ARG A 141 28.94 -4.56 51.62
C ARG A 141 28.00 -4.67 50.43
N VAL A 142 27.05 -5.60 50.48
CA VAL A 142 25.99 -5.72 49.49
C VAL A 142 24.68 -5.30 50.12
N ILE A 143 24.04 -4.30 49.56
CA ILE A 143 22.76 -3.76 50.07
C ILE A 143 21.68 -4.09 49.05
N PHE A 144 20.56 -4.62 49.54
CA PHE A 144 19.40 -5.03 48.72
C PHE A 144 18.17 -4.24 49.14
N LEU A 145 17.46 -3.70 48.18
CA LEU A 145 16.19 -3.00 48.35
C LEU A 145 15.07 -3.81 47.67
N ASP A 146 14.01 -4.14 48.43
CA ASP A 146 12.86 -4.87 47.90
C ASP A 146 12.04 -3.97 46.96
N CYS A 147 12.10 -4.25 45.65
CA CYS A 147 11.32 -3.61 44.60
C CYS A 147 10.18 -4.48 44.10
N SER A 148 9.90 -5.62 44.72
CA SER A 148 8.92 -6.60 44.26
C SER A 148 7.54 -6.01 44.07
N ARG A 149 7.10 -5.09 44.96
CA ARG A 149 5.82 -4.40 44.85
C ARG A 149 5.77 -3.48 43.65
N ASN A 150 6.82 -2.68 43.43
CA ASN A 150 6.88 -1.75 42.31
C ASN A 150 6.96 -2.51 40.97
N LEU A 151 7.74 -3.57 40.91
CA LEU A 151 7.85 -4.44 39.73
C LEU A 151 6.52 -5.17 39.43
N SER A 152 5.82 -5.67 40.47
CA SER A 152 4.50 -6.27 40.30
C SER A 152 3.45 -5.25 39.80
N THR A 153 3.49 -4.04 40.34
CA THR A 153 2.62 -2.94 39.84
C THR A 153 2.93 -2.62 38.37
N PHE A 154 4.20 -2.57 38.01
CA PHE A 154 4.64 -2.38 36.63
C PHE A 154 4.16 -3.52 35.71
N GLN A 155 4.30 -4.77 36.12
CA GLN A 155 3.79 -5.92 35.36
C GLN A 155 2.26 -5.83 35.16
N ASN A 156 1.52 -5.51 36.24
CA ASN A 156 0.06 -5.34 36.13
C ASN A 156 -0.31 -4.17 35.21
N PHE A 157 0.45 -3.08 35.22
CA PHE A 157 0.28 -1.98 34.30
C PHE A 157 0.44 -2.43 32.85
N ILE A 158 1.52 -3.15 32.52
CA ILE A 158 1.76 -3.67 31.17
C ILE A 158 0.63 -4.62 30.72
N VAL A 159 0.26 -5.58 31.58
CA VAL A 159 -0.83 -6.52 31.26
C VAL A 159 -2.13 -5.77 30.99
N THR A 160 -2.48 -4.80 31.86
CA THR A 160 -3.72 -4.02 31.70
C THR A 160 -3.66 -3.18 30.41
N ALA A 161 -2.52 -2.54 30.11
CA ALA A 161 -2.34 -1.77 28.87
C ALA A 161 -2.58 -2.65 27.64
N VAL A 162 -1.94 -3.83 27.56
CA VAL A 162 -2.09 -4.79 26.46
C VAL A 162 -3.54 -5.26 26.30
N VAL A 163 -4.24 -5.58 27.41
CA VAL A 163 -5.63 -6.01 27.38
C VAL A 163 -6.55 -4.90 26.86
N VAL A 164 -6.40 -3.67 27.37
CA VAL A 164 -7.21 -2.52 26.97
C VAL A 164 -6.94 -2.16 25.50
N SER A 165 -5.68 -2.16 25.07
CA SER A 165 -5.32 -1.87 23.69
C SER A 165 -5.83 -2.93 22.71
N THR A 166 -5.76 -4.22 23.10
CA THR A 166 -6.33 -5.30 22.29
C THR A 166 -7.84 -5.18 22.16
N ALA A 167 -8.54 -4.89 23.25
CA ALA A 167 -9.99 -4.66 23.23
C ALA A 167 -10.35 -3.44 22.37
N GLY A 168 -9.58 -2.35 22.47
CA GLY A 168 -9.72 -1.15 21.65
C GLY A 168 -9.52 -1.43 20.15
N LEU A 169 -8.48 -2.19 19.79
CA LEU A 169 -8.22 -2.60 18.41
C LEU A 169 -9.38 -3.44 17.83
N LEU A 170 -9.92 -4.37 18.61
CA LEU A 170 -11.09 -5.17 18.19
C LEU A 170 -12.33 -4.29 17.98
N ALA A 171 -12.59 -3.36 18.90
CA ALA A 171 -13.72 -2.44 18.77
C ALA A 171 -13.60 -1.56 17.51
N VAL A 172 -12.41 -1.00 17.23
CA VAL A 172 -12.13 -0.22 16.02
C VAL A 172 -12.25 -1.08 14.76
N LEU A 173 -11.78 -2.33 14.77
CA LEU A 173 -11.94 -3.24 13.65
C LEU A 173 -13.42 -3.50 13.31
N ILE A 174 -14.24 -3.78 14.32
CA ILE A 174 -15.70 -3.98 14.15
C ILE A 174 -16.34 -2.72 13.56
N LEU A 175 -16.02 -1.56 14.13
CA LEU A 175 -16.53 -0.28 13.66
C LEU A 175 -16.13 0.01 12.21
N MET A 176 -14.86 -0.24 11.86
CA MET A 176 -14.33 -0.06 10.50
C MET A 176 -15.01 -1.00 9.50
N ILE A 177 -15.28 -2.25 9.86
CA ILE A 177 -16.01 -3.20 9.00
C ILE A 177 -17.43 -2.68 8.75
N PHE A 178 -18.12 -2.22 9.79
CA PHE A 178 -19.49 -1.70 9.66
C PHE A 178 -19.55 -0.40 8.87
N LEU A 179 -18.71 0.58 9.21
CA LEU A 179 -18.68 1.89 8.57
C LEU A 179 -18.25 1.79 7.09
N SER A 180 -17.23 0.99 6.81
CA SER A 180 -16.73 0.75 5.45
C SER A 180 -17.82 0.11 4.57
N ALA A 181 -18.66 -0.78 5.11
CA ALA A 181 -19.79 -1.34 4.37
C ALA A 181 -20.81 -0.27 4.00
N ARG A 182 -21.14 0.62 4.96
CA ARG A 182 -22.16 1.66 4.78
C ARG A 182 -21.70 2.79 3.86
N ILE A 183 -20.43 3.20 3.95
CA ILE A 183 -19.86 4.29 3.13
C ILE A 183 -19.63 3.84 1.68
N VAL A 184 -19.13 2.63 1.48
CA VAL A 184 -18.76 2.14 0.14
C VAL A 184 -19.98 1.71 -0.69
N LYS A 185 -21.07 1.28 -0.04
CA LYS A 185 -22.29 0.81 -0.72
C LYS A 185 -22.90 1.86 -1.67
N PRO A 186 -23.13 3.14 -1.28
CA PRO A 186 -23.67 4.15 -2.18
C PRO A 186 -22.81 4.42 -3.41
N PHE A 187 -21.48 4.41 -3.26
CA PHE A 187 -20.56 4.59 -4.39
C PHE A 187 -20.68 3.44 -5.38
N SER A 188 -20.78 2.19 -4.87
CA SER A 188 -21.00 1.02 -5.73
C SER A 188 -22.34 1.12 -6.48
N GLU A 189 -23.42 1.48 -5.79
CA GLU A 189 -24.74 1.61 -6.39
C GLU A 189 -24.81 2.73 -7.44
N ASN A 190 -24.19 3.87 -7.17
CA ASN A 190 -24.13 4.97 -8.13
C ASN A 190 -23.31 4.59 -9.37
N TYR A 191 -22.19 3.92 -9.20
CA TYR A 191 -21.38 3.43 -10.31
C TYR A 191 -22.17 2.44 -11.19
N GLU A 192 -22.88 1.48 -10.59
CA GLU A 192 -23.73 0.53 -11.31
C GLU A 192 -24.93 1.22 -12.01
N LYS A 193 -25.53 2.24 -11.39
CA LYS A 193 -26.59 3.03 -12.01
C LYS A 193 -26.08 3.84 -13.22
N GLN A 194 -24.94 4.51 -13.07
CA GLN A 194 -24.31 5.25 -14.17
C GLN A 194 -24.02 4.35 -15.36
N LYS A 195 -23.52 3.16 -15.08
CA LYS A 195 -23.19 2.16 -16.07
C LYS A 195 -24.43 1.65 -16.82
N ARG A 196 -25.47 1.24 -16.08
CA ARG A 196 -26.75 0.85 -16.69
C ARG A 196 -27.31 1.97 -17.56
N PHE A 197 -27.29 3.21 -17.07
CA PHE A 197 -27.75 4.37 -17.84
C PHE A 197 -27.01 4.50 -19.19
N ILE A 198 -25.67 4.31 -19.21
CA ILE A 198 -24.89 4.36 -20.45
C ILE A 198 -25.32 3.23 -21.42
N THR A 199 -25.49 2.00 -20.89
CA THR A 199 -25.90 0.86 -21.70
C THR A 199 -27.31 1.05 -22.28
N ASP A 200 -28.26 1.47 -21.46
CA ASP A 200 -29.66 1.67 -21.86
C ASP A 200 -29.78 2.83 -22.85
N ALA A 201 -29.15 3.97 -22.54
CA ALA A 201 -29.11 5.12 -23.45
C ALA A 201 -28.49 4.77 -24.81
N GLY A 202 -27.43 3.92 -24.78
CA GLY A 202 -26.81 3.46 -26.01
C GLY A 202 -27.71 2.58 -26.85
N HIS A 203 -28.52 1.71 -26.26
CA HIS A 203 -29.50 0.91 -26.99
C HIS A 203 -30.65 1.78 -27.55
N GLU A 204 -31.12 2.74 -26.77
CA GLU A 204 -32.18 3.70 -27.20
C GLU A 204 -31.71 4.65 -28.30
N LEU A 205 -30.41 5.00 -28.35
CA LEU A 205 -29.83 5.83 -29.42
C LEU A 205 -29.56 5.06 -30.71
N LYS A 206 -29.27 3.75 -30.62
CA LYS A 206 -28.97 2.93 -31.81
C LYS A 206 -30.15 2.84 -32.77
N THR A 207 -31.36 2.68 -32.27
CA THR A 207 -32.57 2.52 -33.07
C THR A 207 -32.86 3.76 -33.95
N PRO A 208 -32.97 5.02 -33.43
CA PRO A 208 -33.20 6.18 -34.27
C PRO A 208 -32.06 6.45 -35.25
N LEU A 209 -30.79 6.17 -34.87
CA LEU A 209 -29.66 6.29 -35.80
C LEU A 209 -29.77 5.31 -36.99
N THR A 210 -30.18 4.06 -36.73
CA THR A 210 -30.41 3.10 -37.80
C THR A 210 -31.56 3.54 -38.74
N ILE A 211 -32.60 4.15 -38.22
CA ILE A 211 -33.70 4.66 -39.03
C ILE A 211 -33.27 5.86 -39.90
N ILE A 212 -32.50 6.79 -39.30
CA ILE A 212 -31.98 7.95 -40.06
C ILE A 212 -31.01 7.50 -41.17
N ASP A 213 -30.17 6.51 -40.94
CA ASP A 213 -29.27 5.96 -41.96
C ASP A 213 -30.04 5.29 -43.09
N ALA A 214 -31.06 4.48 -42.76
CA ALA A 214 -31.95 3.85 -43.74
C ALA A 214 -32.77 4.87 -44.55
N ASP A 215 -33.33 5.90 -43.90
CA ASP A 215 -34.10 6.96 -44.61
C ASP A 215 -33.18 7.76 -45.54
N ALA A 216 -31.93 8.02 -45.13
CA ALA A 216 -30.96 8.70 -46.00
C ALA A 216 -30.55 7.81 -47.21
N GLU A 217 -30.43 6.48 -47.05
CA GLU A 217 -30.21 5.55 -48.15
C GLU A 217 -31.39 5.54 -49.15
N VAL A 218 -32.63 5.56 -48.67
CA VAL A 218 -33.83 5.65 -49.54
C VAL A 218 -33.87 6.95 -50.31
N LEU A 219 -33.59 8.07 -49.64
CA LEU A 219 -33.53 9.39 -50.30
C LEU A 219 -32.41 9.47 -51.36
N GLU A 220 -31.25 8.82 -51.11
CA GLU A 220 -30.18 8.76 -52.10
C GLU A 220 -30.57 7.92 -53.32
N MET A 221 -31.34 6.84 -53.14
CA MET A 221 -31.88 6.06 -54.26
C MET A 221 -32.90 6.84 -55.10
N ASP A 222 -33.77 7.68 -54.45
CA ASP A 222 -34.83 8.40 -55.12
C ASP A 222 -34.32 9.67 -55.80
N PHE A 223 -33.37 10.38 -55.19
CA PHE A 223 -32.91 11.69 -55.65
C PHE A 223 -31.49 11.72 -56.21
N GLY A 224 -30.77 10.57 -56.16
CA GLY A 224 -29.39 10.45 -56.58
C GLY A 224 -28.39 10.94 -55.51
N GLU A 225 -27.09 10.81 -55.81
CA GLU A 225 -26.03 11.28 -54.93
C GLU A 225 -26.15 12.78 -54.63
N ASN A 226 -26.18 13.13 -53.34
CA ASN A 226 -26.26 14.48 -52.83
C ASN A 226 -25.28 14.66 -51.67
N GLU A 227 -24.49 15.73 -51.72
CA GLU A 227 -23.49 16.06 -50.70
C GLU A 227 -24.08 16.09 -49.28
N TRP A 228 -25.28 16.66 -49.14
CA TRP A 228 -25.99 16.73 -47.85
C TRP A 228 -26.41 15.36 -47.31
N LEU A 229 -26.88 14.48 -48.20
CA LEU A 229 -27.25 13.10 -47.83
C LEU A 229 -26.02 12.30 -47.42
N SER A 230 -24.94 12.41 -48.18
CA SER A 230 -23.65 11.80 -47.85
C SER A 230 -23.11 12.27 -46.49
N ASP A 231 -23.25 13.57 -46.18
CA ASP A 231 -22.87 14.12 -44.88
C ASP A 231 -23.76 13.60 -43.75
N ILE A 232 -25.07 13.56 -43.92
CA ILE A 232 -26.02 12.99 -42.94
C ILE A 232 -25.66 11.52 -42.66
N GLN A 233 -25.46 10.70 -43.68
CA GLN A 233 -25.05 9.30 -43.51
C GLN A 233 -23.73 9.18 -42.78
N SER A 234 -22.76 10.01 -43.14
CA SER A 234 -21.45 10.04 -42.49
C SER A 234 -21.57 10.34 -41.00
N GLN A 235 -22.34 11.40 -40.63
CA GLN A 235 -22.54 11.76 -39.23
C GLN A 235 -23.35 10.70 -38.45
N THR A 236 -24.36 10.11 -39.11
CA THR A 236 -25.16 9.04 -38.49
C THR A 236 -24.32 7.81 -38.18
N ARG A 237 -23.49 7.37 -39.12
CA ARG A 237 -22.55 6.25 -38.90
C ARG A 237 -21.52 6.57 -37.79
N ARG A 238 -21.01 7.82 -37.76
CA ARG A 238 -20.13 8.28 -36.69
C ARG A 238 -20.80 8.21 -35.33
N LEU A 239 -22.06 8.64 -35.20
CA LEU A 239 -22.80 8.56 -33.93
C LEU A 239 -23.11 7.12 -33.51
N ALA A 240 -23.42 6.24 -34.49
CA ALA A 240 -23.61 4.81 -34.22
C ALA A 240 -22.33 4.15 -33.68
N ASP A 241 -21.18 4.45 -34.28
CA ASP A 241 -19.87 3.94 -33.80
C ASP A 241 -19.54 4.46 -32.42
N LEU A 242 -19.78 5.73 -32.13
CA LEU A 242 -19.58 6.31 -30.80
C LEU A 242 -20.43 5.57 -29.76
N THR A 243 -21.71 5.38 -30.07
CA THR A 243 -22.69 4.71 -29.21
C THR A 243 -22.27 3.26 -28.94
N ASN A 244 -21.90 2.51 -29.98
CA ASN A 244 -21.43 1.13 -29.88
C ASN A 244 -20.14 1.02 -29.02
N ASN A 245 -19.22 1.98 -29.17
CA ASN A 245 -17.97 2.01 -28.38
C ASN A 245 -18.25 2.34 -26.91
N LEU A 246 -19.22 3.20 -26.59
CA LEU A 246 -19.65 3.48 -25.22
C LEU A 246 -20.29 2.27 -24.55
N ILE A 247 -21.19 1.58 -25.26
CA ILE A 247 -21.83 0.34 -24.77
C ILE A 247 -20.77 -0.72 -24.51
N LEU A 248 -19.82 -0.90 -25.44
CA LEU A 248 -18.74 -1.86 -25.27
C LEU A 248 -17.89 -1.59 -24.05
N LEU A 249 -17.42 -0.33 -23.84
CA LEU A 249 -16.69 0.07 -22.67
C LEU A 249 -17.46 -0.20 -21.38
N SER A 250 -18.76 0.11 -21.38
CA SER A 250 -19.63 -0.18 -20.23
C SER A 250 -19.70 -1.67 -19.91
N ARG A 251 -19.83 -2.54 -20.93
CA ARG A 251 -19.87 -4.00 -20.77
C ARG A 251 -18.55 -4.61 -20.36
N MET A 252 -17.43 -4.18 -20.94
CA MET A 252 -16.10 -4.73 -20.59
C MET A 252 -15.75 -4.56 -19.11
N GLU A 253 -16.32 -3.56 -18.45
CA GLU A 253 -16.21 -3.39 -16.99
C GLU A 253 -17.08 -4.39 -16.20
N GLU A 254 -18.13 -4.95 -16.79
CA GLU A 254 -19.05 -5.93 -16.18
C GLU A 254 -18.54 -7.37 -16.24
N GLU A 255 -18.00 -7.75 -17.39
CA GLU A 255 -17.78 -9.16 -17.76
C GLU A 255 -16.41 -9.72 -17.40
N ARG A 256 -15.68 -9.11 -16.45
CA ARG A 256 -14.38 -9.61 -15.95
C ARG A 256 -14.37 -11.10 -15.56
N THR A 257 -15.50 -11.83 -15.69
CA THR A 257 -15.63 -13.18 -15.13
C THR A 257 -16.30 -14.23 -16.03
N LYS A 258 -16.79 -13.91 -17.24
CA LYS A 258 -17.63 -14.87 -18.01
C LYS A 258 -17.28 -15.07 -19.49
N GLU A 259 -16.30 -14.35 -20.04
CA GLU A 259 -15.91 -14.61 -21.43
C GLU A 259 -15.19 -15.94 -21.56
N LEU A 260 -15.54 -16.69 -22.62
CA LEU A 260 -14.91 -17.94 -22.97
C LEU A 260 -13.44 -17.67 -23.35
N MET A 261 -12.56 -17.80 -22.36
CA MET A 261 -11.11 -17.75 -22.57
C MET A 261 -10.67 -19.04 -23.26
N VAL A 262 -10.49 -18.99 -24.57
CA VAL A 262 -10.03 -20.12 -25.40
C VAL A 262 -8.60 -19.94 -25.84
N ASP A 263 -7.91 -21.04 -26.13
CA ASP A 263 -6.57 -20.95 -26.73
C ASP A 263 -6.72 -20.67 -28.21
N PHE A 264 -6.00 -19.68 -28.74
CA PHE A 264 -6.01 -19.28 -30.12
C PHE A 264 -4.61 -18.85 -30.63
N PRO A 265 -4.35 -18.98 -31.96
CA PRO A 265 -3.06 -18.62 -32.56
C PRO A 265 -2.94 -17.10 -32.73
N LEU A 266 -2.30 -16.42 -31.77
CA LEU A 266 -2.16 -14.97 -31.78
C LEU A 266 -1.32 -14.46 -32.96
N SER A 267 -0.30 -15.23 -33.38
CA SER A 267 0.53 -14.85 -34.55
C SER A 267 -0.30 -14.73 -35.82
N ASP A 268 -1.19 -15.72 -36.07
CA ASP A 268 -2.02 -15.76 -37.28
C ASP A 268 -3.01 -14.58 -37.29
N ILE A 269 -3.62 -14.29 -36.14
CA ILE A 269 -4.53 -13.14 -35.99
C ILE A 269 -3.81 -11.81 -36.21
N ALA A 270 -2.58 -11.68 -35.69
CA ALA A 270 -1.78 -10.47 -35.88
C ALA A 270 -1.39 -10.30 -37.34
N GLU A 271 -0.92 -11.35 -38.01
CA GLU A 271 -0.55 -11.32 -39.44
C GLU A 271 -1.76 -10.97 -40.32
N GLU A 272 -2.90 -11.64 -40.11
CA GLU A 272 -4.13 -11.36 -40.84
C GLU A 272 -4.58 -9.91 -40.68
N THR A 273 -4.58 -9.42 -39.41
CA THR A 273 -5.02 -8.04 -39.13
C THR A 273 -4.05 -7.02 -39.75
N VAL A 274 -2.72 -7.22 -39.64
CA VAL A 274 -1.73 -6.34 -40.29
C VAL A 274 -1.91 -6.36 -41.81
N GLY A 275 -2.17 -7.53 -42.40
CA GLY A 275 -2.45 -7.67 -43.83
C GLY A 275 -3.58 -6.78 -44.33
N THR A 276 -4.66 -6.64 -43.57
CA THR A 276 -5.79 -5.77 -43.93
C THR A 276 -5.42 -4.29 -43.97
N PHE A 277 -4.42 -3.84 -43.21
CA PHE A 277 -3.98 -2.45 -43.15
C PHE A 277 -2.87 -2.11 -44.18
N GLN A 278 -2.25 -3.12 -44.86
CA GLN A 278 -1.20 -2.89 -45.84
C GLN A 278 -1.67 -2.00 -47.00
N ALA A 279 -2.83 -2.30 -47.57
CA ALA A 279 -3.40 -1.54 -48.67
C ALA A 279 -3.73 -0.09 -48.23
N LEU A 280 -4.34 0.06 -47.05
CA LEU A 280 -4.70 1.37 -46.50
C LEU A 280 -3.43 2.23 -46.21
N ALA A 281 -2.39 1.66 -45.63
CA ALA A 281 -1.14 2.37 -45.39
C ALA A 281 -0.49 2.83 -46.71
N LYS A 282 -0.50 1.99 -47.73
CA LYS A 282 0.04 2.30 -49.05
C LYS A 282 -0.73 3.43 -49.75
N THR A 283 -2.08 3.44 -49.66
CA THR A 283 -2.90 4.51 -50.24
C THR A 283 -2.66 5.88 -49.57
N GLN A 284 -2.21 5.85 -48.30
CA GLN A 284 -1.83 7.06 -47.55
C GLN A 284 -0.32 7.37 -47.59
N ASN A 285 0.42 6.78 -48.53
CA ASN A 285 1.87 6.94 -48.65
C ASN A 285 2.66 6.63 -47.39
N LYS A 286 2.22 5.64 -46.59
CA LYS A 286 2.85 5.22 -45.34
C LYS A 286 3.46 3.83 -45.47
N VAL A 287 4.56 3.58 -44.81
CA VAL A 287 5.27 2.30 -44.83
C VAL A 287 4.86 1.50 -43.59
N LEU A 288 4.18 0.35 -43.80
CA LEU A 288 3.83 -0.58 -42.74
C LEU A 288 4.73 -1.81 -42.80
N GLU A 289 5.51 -2.03 -41.74
CA GLU A 289 6.37 -3.19 -41.57
C GLU A 289 5.87 -4.06 -40.42
N SER A 290 6.01 -5.40 -40.53
CA SER A 290 5.66 -6.31 -39.45
C SER A 290 6.77 -7.30 -39.17
N ASN A 291 7.03 -7.57 -37.90
CA ASN A 291 7.93 -8.60 -37.41
C ASN A 291 7.18 -9.44 -36.37
N ILE A 292 6.50 -10.48 -36.85
CA ILE A 292 5.65 -11.33 -36.05
C ILE A 292 6.34 -12.69 -35.89
N THR A 293 6.70 -13.01 -34.63
CA THR A 293 7.23 -14.35 -34.33
C THR A 293 6.12 -15.39 -34.54
N PRO A 294 6.34 -16.42 -35.36
CA PRO A 294 5.32 -17.44 -35.65
C PRO A 294 5.02 -18.32 -34.43
N MET A 295 3.87 -19.00 -34.47
CA MET A 295 3.46 -20.00 -33.48
C MET A 295 3.29 -19.49 -32.03
N ILE A 296 3.00 -18.22 -31.85
CA ILE A 296 2.59 -17.69 -30.54
C ILE A 296 1.10 -17.91 -30.39
N ALA A 297 0.72 -18.71 -29.37
CA ALA A 297 -0.66 -18.89 -28.93
C ALA A 297 -0.88 -18.21 -27.57
N MET A 298 -2.10 -17.73 -27.34
CA MET A 298 -2.52 -17.21 -26.03
C MET A 298 -3.92 -17.67 -25.69
N LYS A 299 -4.23 -17.68 -24.39
CA LYS A 299 -5.56 -17.94 -23.87
C LYS A 299 -6.31 -16.63 -23.64
N GLY A 300 -7.45 -16.44 -24.28
CA GLY A 300 -8.20 -15.20 -24.20
C GLY A 300 -9.46 -15.17 -25.03
N ASP A 301 -10.04 -13.99 -25.20
CA ASP A 301 -11.10 -13.69 -26.16
C ASP A 301 -10.46 -13.25 -27.50
N GLU A 302 -10.51 -14.13 -28.49
CA GLU A 302 -9.95 -13.89 -29.82
C GLU A 302 -10.51 -12.62 -30.46
N LYS A 303 -11.84 -12.40 -30.38
CA LYS A 303 -12.50 -11.25 -30.99
C LYS A 303 -12.05 -9.94 -30.35
N ALA A 304 -11.92 -9.93 -29.03
CA ALA A 304 -11.44 -8.76 -28.30
C ALA A 304 -9.96 -8.44 -28.61
N ILE A 305 -9.13 -9.46 -28.74
CA ILE A 305 -7.71 -9.30 -29.12
C ILE A 305 -7.55 -8.86 -30.58
N ARG A 306 -8.30 -9.41 -31.51
CA ARG A 306 -8.35 -8.95 -32.91
C ARG A 306 -8.72 -7.46 -32.96
N ARG A 307 -9.75 -7.06 -32.22
CA ARG A 307 -10.18 -5.68 -32.12
C ARG A 307 -9.11 -4.76 -31.50
N LEU A 308 -8.40 -5.24 -30.46
CA LEU A 308 -7.27 -4.54 -29.87
C LEU A 308 -6.20 -4.21 -30.94
N ILE A 309 -5.79 -5.21 -31.72
CA ILE A 309 -4.78 -5.04 -32.78
C ILE A 309 -5.30 -4.05 -33.85
N THR A 310 -6.54 -4.17 -34.26
CA THR A 310 -7.21 -3.26 -35.19
C THR A 310 -7.19 -1.81 -34.68
N ILE A 311 -7.56 -1.58 -33.42
CA ILE A 311 -7.54 -0.22 -32.82
C ILE A 311 -6.13 0.37 -32.81
N LEU A 312 -5.12 -0.43 -32.45
CA LEU A 312 -3.72 0.03 -32.40
C LEU A 312 -3.20 0.37 -33.81
N LEU A 313 -3.53 -0.47 -34.81
CA LEU A 313 -3.16 -0.23 -36.22
C LEU A 313 -3.90 0.96 -36.82
N ASP A 314 -5.20 1.09 -36.60
CA ASP A 314 -6.00 2.23 -37.06
C ASP A 314 -5.43 3.53 -36.49
N ASN A 315 -5.11 3.55 -35.20
CA ASN A 315 -4.48 4.69 -34.55
C ASN A 315 -3.11 5.00 -35.18
N ALA A 316 -2.27 3.99 -35.39
CA ALA A 316 -0.95 4.16 -35.98
C ALA A 316 -1.02 4.68 -37.42
N VAL A 317 -1.91 4.13 -38.25
CA VAL A 317 -2.12 4.60 -39.64
C VAL A 317 -2.65 6.01 -39.66
N LYS A 318 -3.62 6.34 -38.80
CA LYS A 318 -4.27 7.64 -38.76
C LYS A 318 -3.32 8.77 -38.34
N TYR A 319 -2.49 8.54 -37.31
CA TYR A 319 -1.63 9.56 -36.72
C TYR A 319 -0.18 9.52 -37.20
N ALA A 320 0.20 8.53 -38.04
CA ALA A 320 1.50 8.57 -38.70
C ALA A 320 1.56 9.79 -39.63
N LYS A 321 2.71 10.49 -39.59
CA LYS A 321 2.97 11.61 -40.51
C LYS A 321 2.97 11.12 -41.97
N GLU A 322 2.87 12.07 -42.91
CA GLU A 322 3.00 11.79 -44.33
C GLU A 322 4.38 11.13 -44.64
N ASN A 323 4.39 10.11 -45.48
CA ASN A 323 5.56 9.24 -45.73
C ASN A 323 6.14 8.60 -44.43
N GLY A 324 5.34 8.47 -43.39
CA GLY A 324 5.74 7.95 -42.10
C GLY A 324 5.87 6.42 -42.09
N ARG A 325 6.60 5.94 -41.05
CA ARG A 325 6.80 4.51 -40.82
C ARG A 325 5.91 4.03 -39.69
N ILE A 326 5.34 2.86 -39.90
CA ILE A 326 4.57 2.10 -38.90
C ILE A 326 5.23 0.73 -38.77
N SER A 327 5.41 0.25 -37.57
CA SER A 327 6.02 -1.06 -37.32
C SER A 327 5.23 -1.82 -36.26
N VAL A 328 4.92 -3.07 -36.57
CA VAL A 328 4.25 -4.01 -35.64
C VAL A 328 5.22 -5.13 -35.28
N THR A 329 5.41 -5.36 -34.00
CA THR A 329 6.27 -6.44 -33.51
C THR A 329 5.51 -7.30 -32.53
N LEU A 330 5.50 -8.63 -32.75
CA LEU A 330 4.97 -9.62 -31.83
C LEU A 330 6.06 -10.62 -31.46
N GLU A 331 6.37 -10.72 -30.17
CA GLU A 331 7.43 -11.61 -29.68
C GLU A 331 7.04 -12.29 -28.38
N LYS A 332 7.61 -13.48 -28.16
CA LYS A 332 7.47 -14.22 -26.91
C LYS A 332 8.73 -14.06 -26.06
N GLN A 333 8.60 -13.48 -24.88
CA GLN A 333 9.69 -13.25 -23.93
C GLN A 333 9.48 -14.08 -22.67
N LYS A 334 10.19 -15.20 -22.51
CA LYS A 334 10.09 -16.10 -21.36
C LYS A 334 8.63 -16.47 -21.01
N LYS A 335 8.03 -15.78 -20.05
CA LYS A 335 6.66 -15.98 -19.56
C LYS A 335 5.68 -14.86 -19.96
N ARG A 336 6.00 -14.10 -20.99
CA ARG A 336 5.19 -12.97 -21.47
C ARG A 336 5.14 -12.95 -22.98
N ILE A 337 4.04 -12.43 -23.50
CA ILE A 337 3.89 -12.09 -24.92
C ILE A 337 3.92 -10.55 -24.98
N ARG A 338 4.74 -10.02 -25.88
CA ARG A 338 4.85 -8.58 -26.14
C ARG A 338 4.37 -8.28 -27.55
N LEU A 339 3.35 -7.43 -27.64
CA LEU A 339 2.89 -6.82 -28.88
C LEU A 339 3.26 -5.32 -28.80
N SER A 340 3.96 -4.83 -29.84
CA SER A 340 4.34 -3.43 -29.93
C SER A 340 3.89 -2.85 -31.26
N VAL A 341 3.30 -1.68 -31.22
CA VAL A 341 2.93 -0.90 -32.42
C VAL A 341 3.62 0.45 -32.33
N PHE A 342 4.44 0.73 -33.30
CA PHE A 342 5.20 1.96 -33.44
C PHE A 342 4.71 2.76 -34.64
N ASN A 343 4.65 4.06 -34.52
CA ASN A 343 4.46 4.98 -35.65
C ASN A 343 5.26 6.27 -35.46
N THR A 344 5.73 6.82 -36.56
CA THR A 344 6.24 8.20 -36.60
C THR A 344 5.05 9.15 -36.54
N THR A 345 5.18 10.28 -35.82
CA THR A 345 4.16 11.32 -35.72
C THR A 345 4.78 12.71 -35.92
N GLU A 346 3.98 13.75 -36.11
CA GLU A 346 4.50 15.10 -36.27
C GLU A 346 5.11 15.62 -34.95
N GLN A 347 4.35 15.60 -33.90
CA GLN A 347 4.79 15.98 -32.54
C GLN A 347 3.83 15.43 -31.50
N ILE A 348 4.37 14.83 -30.45
CA ILE A 348 3.63 14.35 -29.29
C ILE A 348 4.47 14.55 -28.02
N SER A 349 3.99 15.35 -27.07
CA SER A 349 4.74 15.60 -25.85
C SER A 349 4.61 14.44 -24.86
N GLN A 350 5.60 14.30 -23.97
CA GLN A 350 5.65 13.26 -22.96
C GLN A 350 4.48 13.36 -21.94
N GLU A 351 3.99 14.57 -21.70
CA GLU A 351 2.82 14.81 -20.83
C GLU A 351 1.56 14.11 -21.31
N HIS A 352 1.41 13.93 -22.64
CA HIS A 352 0.25 13.23 -23.19
C HIS A 352 0.25 11.72 -22.97
N MET A 353 1.42 11.11 -22.69
CA MET A 353 1.58 9.64 -22.64
C MET A 353 0.73 9.01 -21.54
N GLU A 354 0.60 9.65 -20.37
CA GLU A 354 -0.18 9.15 -19.24
C GLU A 354 -1.68 9.19 -19.50
N HIS A 355 -2.12 10.14 -20.34
CA HIS A 355 -3.54 10.39 -20.63
C HIS A 355 -4.05 9.75 -21.92
N LEU A 356 -3.17 9.17 -22.75
CA LEU A 356 -3.57 8.59 -24.05
C LEU A 356 -4.63 7.49 -23.92
N PHE A 357 -4.70 6.82 -22.78
CA PHE A 357 -5.67 5.75 -22.51
C PHE A 357 -6.92 6.24 -21.77
N ASP A 358 -6.99 7.55 -21.43
CA ASP A 358 -8.17 8.13 -20.79
C ASP A 358 -9.31 8.25 -21.80
N ARG A 359 -10.56 8.12 -21.32
CA ARG A 359 -11.77 8.23 -22.17
C ARG A 359 -11.92 9.65 -22.69
N PHE A 360 -12.25 9.77 -23.98
CA PHE A 360 -12.44 11.04 -24.67
C PHE A 360 -11.18 11.91 -24.74
N TYR A 361 -10.04 11.39 -24.31
CA TYR A 361 -8.80 12.15 -24.39
C TYR A 361 -8.32 12.25 -25.83
N ARG A 362 -7.98 13.50 -26.23
CA ARG A 362 -7.41 13.83 -27.54
C ARG A 362 -6.42 14.98 -27.35
N THR A 363 -5.30 14.92 -28.07
CA THR A 363 -4.38 16.06 -28.12
C THR A 363 -5.02 17.22 -28.86
N ASP A 364 -4.66 18.48 -28.56
CA ASP A 364 -5.30 19.66 -29.16
C ASP A 364 -5.22 19.68 -30.70
N ARG A 365 -4.11 19.20 -31.26
CA ARG A 365 -3.96 19.06 -32.72
C ARG A 365 -4.92 18.03 -33.32
N SER A 366 -5.18 16.93 -32.62
CA SER A 366 -6.11 15.90 -33.10
C SER A 366 -7.57 16.35 -33.07
N ARG A 367 -7.92 17.37 -32.28
CA ARG A 367 -9.26 17.95 -32.22
C ARG A 367 -9.63 18.68 -33.51
N ASN A 368 -8.66 19.30 -34.15
CA ASN A 368 -8.87 20.13 -35.38
C ASN A 368 -8.73 19.31 -36.67
N SER A 369 -8.39 18.01 -36.62
CA SER A 369 -8.24 17.20 -37.81
C SER A 369 -9.59 16.60 -38.25
N GLU A 370 -9.90 16.68 -39.56
CA GLU A 370 -11.03 16.00 -40.21
C GLU A 370 -11.01 14.48 -40.05
N THR A 371 -9.90 13.93 -39.54
CA THR A 371 -9.65 12.51 -39.31
C THR A 371 -10.40 11.93 -38.11
N GLY A 372 -11.57 12.41 -37.81
CA GLY A 372 -12.55 12.02 -36.80
C GLY A 372 -12.33 10.77 -35.97
N GLY A 373 -12.08 10.93 -34.65
CA GLY A 373 -12.14 9.89 -33.64
C GLY A 373 -12.56 10.49 -32.32
N TYR A 374 -13.32 9.76 -31.51
CA TYR A 374 -13.90 10.25 -30.25
C TYR A 374 -12.98 10.10 -29.02
N GLY A 375 -11.74 9.65 -29.22
CA GLY A 375 -10.84 9.38 -28.08
C GLY A 375 -11.24 8.15 -27.25
N LEU A 376 -11.99 7.21 -27.83
CA LEU A 376 -12.44 5.99 -27.15
C LEU A 376 -11.61 4.77 -27.54
N GLY A 377 -10.94 4.76 -28.69
CA GLY A 377 -10.22 3.58 -29.20
C GLY A 377 -9.15 3.09 -28.23
N LEU A 378 -8.22 3.95 -27.80
CA LEU A 378 -7.15 3.55 -26.88
C LEU A 378 -7.66 3.17 -25.48
N SER A 379 -8.75 3.77 -25.01
CA SER A 379 -9.37 3.34 -23.74
C SER A 379 -10.04 1.96 -23.85
N ILE A 380 -10.60 1.60 -25.01
CA ILE A 380 -11.08 0.25 -25.29
C ILE A 380 -9.90 -0.73 -25.35
N ALA A 381 -8.79 -0.36 -25.99
CA ALA A 381 -7.56 -1.14 -26.02
C ALA A 381 -7.05 -1.42 -24.61
N ALA A 382 -6.99 -0.40 -23.76
CA ALA A 382 -6.57 -0.55 -22.37
C ALA A 382 -7.49 -1.47 -21.56
N ALA A 383 -8.81 -1.32 -21.70
CA ALA A 383 -9.80 -2.19 -21.05
C ALA A 383 -9.67 -3.65 -21.50
N THR A 384 -9.45 -3.89 -22.82
CA THR A 384 -9.21 -5.23 -23.37
C THR A 384 -7.95 -5.86 -22.76
N VAL A 385 -6.85 -5.11 -22.70
CA VAL A 385 -5.59 -5.59 -22.13
C VAL A 385 -5.74 -5.90 -20.64
N GLU A 386 -6.45 -5.07 -19.88
CA GLU A 386 -6.72 -5.30 -18.46
C GLU A 386 -7.61 -6.54 -18.24
N ALA A 387 -8.63 -6.78 -19.08
CA ALA A 387 -9.46 -7.97 -19.02
C ALA A 387 -8.63 -9.27 -19.19
N HIS A 388 -7.57 -9.22 -20.02
CA HIS A 388 -6.61 -10.30 -20.22
C HIS A 388 -5.42 -10.29 -19.26
N ARG A 389 -5.50 -9.53 -18.13
CA ARG A 389 -4.45 -9.40 -17.11
C ARG A 389 -3.11 -8.88 -17.65
N GLY A 390 -3.14 -8.21 -18.78
CA GLY A 390 -1.99 -7.60 -19.42
C GLY A 390 -1.70 -6.20 -18.89
N LYS A 391 -0.67 -5.58 -19.49
CA LYS A 391 -0.30 -4.18 -19.25
C LYS A 391 -0.10 -3.50 -20.59
N ILE A 392 -0.66 -2.31 -20.76
CA ILE A 392 -0.46 -1.44 -21.91
C ILE A 392 0.30 -0.18 -21.47
N THR A 393 1.22 0.30 -22.30
CA THR A 393 2.00 1.51 -22.07
C THR A 393 2.23 2.24 -23.37
N ALA A 394 2.31 3.56 -23.32
CA ALA A 394 2.70 4.42 -24.43
C ALA A 394 4.00 5.14 -24.08
N THR A 395 4.92 5.25 -25.02
CA THR A 395 6.19 5.95 -24.85
C THR A 395 6.58 6.68 -26.13
N THR A 396 7.31 7.78 -25.98
CA THR A 396 7.98 8.51 -27.06
C THR A 396 9.43 8.77 -26.64
N GLU A 397 10.37 8.64 -27.56
CA GLU A 397 11.79 8.90 -27.31
C GLU A 397 12.22 10.26 -27.84
N ASP A 398 11.56 10.74 -28.89
CA ASP A 398 11.99 11.91 -29.67
C ASP A 398 10.86 12.93 -29.89
N GLU A 399 9.72 12.77 -29.20
CA GLU A 399 8.50 13.54 -29.40
C GLU A 399 7.96 13.54 -30.84
N LYS A 400 8.54 12.71 -31.73
CA LYS A 400 8.15 12.55 -33.14
C LYS A 400 7.81 11.12 -33.48
N SER A 401 7.69 10.29 -32.48
CA SER A 401 7.28 8.89 -32.58
C SER A 401 6.41 8.49 -31.41
N LEU A 402 5.56 7.49 -31.61
CA LEU A 402 4.73 6.88 -30.57
C LEU A 402 4.96 5.37 -30.62
N LEU A 403 5.30 4.79 -29.48
CA LEU A 403 5.39 3.35 -29.27
C LEU A 403 4.35 2.92 -28.25
N ILE A 404 3.37 2.13 -28.67
CA ILE A 404 2.41 1.47 -27.79
C ILE A 404 2.86 0.04 -27.59
N THR A 405 3.08 -0.35 -26.34
CA THR A 405 3.51 -1.71 -25.95
C THR A 405 2.44 -2.37 -25.09
N VAL A 406 2.05 -3.56 -25.50
CA VAL A 406 1.11 -4.43 -24.78
C VAL A 406 1.86 -5.68 -24.31
N ILE A 407 1.71 -6.05 -23.06
CA ILE A 407 2.34 -7.23 -22.46
C ILE A 407 1.25 -8.12 -21.86
N PHE A 408 1.15 -9.37 -22.34
CA PHE A 408 0.29 -10.37 -21.77
C PHE A 408 1.09 -11.41 -20.97
N PRO A 409 0.58 -11.87 -19.82
CA PRO A 409 1.15 -13.03 -19.14
C PRO A 409 0.85 -14.30 -19.92
N ILE A 410 1.80 -15.23 -20.00
CA ILE A 410 1.54 -16.60 -20.48
C ILE A 410 1.06 -17.40 -19.28
N SER A 411 -0.13 -17.99 -19.41
CA SER A 411 -0.75 -18.86 -18.38
C SER A 411 -0.01 -20.18 -18.27
#